data_5c301d92dbcdc95ecf9ee76f1796e360
#
_entry.id   5c301d92dbcdc95ecf9ee76f1796e360
#
_cell.length_a   1.000
_cell.length_b   1.000
_cell.length_c   1.000
_cell.angle_alpha   90.00
_cell.angle_beta   90.00
_cell.angle_gamma   90.00
#
_symmetry.space_group_name_H-M   'P 1'
#
loop_
_entity.id
_entity.type
_entity.pdbx_description
1 polymer ?
#
loop_
_entity_poly.entity_id
_entity_poly.type
_entity_poly.pdbx_seq_one_letter_code
_entity_poly.pdbx_strand_id
1 'polypeptide(L)'
;MDKKITPRQIEILYTFTVKHYVEYYDLQTELVDHLANAIETRWITEPNLSFEDALNAEFKKFGIFGFTELVERRQLAMHKRYRKIIWGYAKDFLRLPKILICLMGVVAAYQLLATFPYVLAIFAGVIFLVFVGRFIVINRRLKKLKKATGKRWMFQDNIYRFAGSSAFFYPGFQFIRYEGGEGSSPILLALAAVLTVAFALYNYIALFVIPARAQEHMEAAYPEYKMEMAS
;
A
#
# COMPACT_ATOMS: atom_id res chain seq x y z
N MET A 1 38.37 -22.48 10.86
CA MET A 1 37.58 -22.10 9.69
C MET A 1 36.20 -21.70 10.18
N ASP A 2 35.79 -20.47 9.92
CA ASP A 2 34.47 -20.00 10.35
C ASP A 2 33.40 -20.77 9.61
N LYS A 3 32.52 -21.44 10.36
CA LYS A 3 31.40 -22.20 9.82
C LYS A 3 30.42 -21.21 9.20
N LYS A 4 30.20 -21.31 7.87
CA LYS A 4 29.30 -20.43 7.12
C LYS A 4 28.06 -21.15 6.66
N ILE A 5 26.98 -20.41 6.49
CA ILE A 5 25.72 -20.94 5.97
C ILE A 5 25.88 -21.33 4.50
N THR A 6 25.39 -22.51 4.16
CA THR A 6 25.41 -23.06 2.81
C THR A 6 24.18 -22.57 2.00
N PRO A 7 24.24 -22.57 0.65
CA PRO A 7 23.09 -22.24 -0.18
C PRO A 7 21.83 -23.04 0.15
N ARG A 8 21.98 -24.35 0.46
CA ARG A 8 20.86 -25.21 0.88
C ARG A 8 20.23 -24.75 2.19
N GLN A 9 21.03 -24.26 3.14
CA GLN A 9 20.53 -23.74 4.41
C GLN A 9 19.80 -22.41 4.20
N ILE A 10 20.21 -21.59 3.25
CA ILE A 10 19.48 -20.37 2.85
C ILE A 10 18.08 -20.73 2.33
N GLU A 11 17.95 -21.76 1.48
CA GLU A 11 16.64 -22.23 1.01
C GLU A 11 15.75 -22.71 2.17
N ILE A 12 16.35 -23.38 3.15
CA ILE A 12 15.62 -23.80 4.38
C ILE A 12 15.13 -22.57 5.15
N LEU A 13 15.96 -21.51 5.27
CA LEU A 13 15.55 -20.27 5.93
C LEU A 13 14.37 -19.60 5.20
N TYR A 14 14.38 -19.51 3.85
CA TYR A 14 13.22 -19.01 3.10
C TYR A 14 11.97 -19.86 3.36
N THR A 15 12.09 -21.19 3.31
CA THR A 15 10.97 -22.08 3.62
C THR A 15 10.46 -21.91 5.06
N PHE A 16 11.37 -21.68 5.99
CA PHE A 16 11.07 -21.44 7.40
C PHE A 16 10.28 -20.13 7.58
N THR A 17 10.69 -19.05 6.95
CA THR A 17 9.96 -17.76 7.02
C THR A 17 8.54 -17.87 6.45
N VAL A 18 8.37 -18.58 5.32
CA VAL A 18 7.04 -18.84 4.73
C VAL A 18 6.15 -19.66 5.68
N LYS A 19 6.68 -20.71 6.30
CA LYS A 19 5.95 -21.54 7.30
C LYS A 19 5.51 -20.72 8.52
N HIS A 20 6.25 -19.64 8.83
CA HIS A 20 5.93 -18.72 9.93
C HIS A 20 5.20 -17.47 9.44
N TYR A 21 4.37 -17.60 8.39
CA TYR A 21 3.43 -16.58 7.88
C TYR A 21 4.07 -15.31 7.31
N VAL A 22 5.34 -15.35 6.93
CA VAL A 22 5.97 -14.23 6.20
C VAL A 22 5.70 -14.41 4.71
N GLU A 23 4.68 -13.74 4.17
CA GLU A 23 4.27 -13.88 2.77
C GLU A 23 5.01 -12.94 1.80
N TYR A 24 5.68 -11.92 2.32
CA TYR A 24 6.30 -10.86 1.52
C TYR A 24 7.78 -11.16 1.29
N TYR A 25 8.17 -11.20 0.01
CA TYR A 25 9.52 -11.58 -0.40
C TYR A 25 10.61 -10.64 0.15
N ASP A 26 10.38 -9.33 0.11
CA ASP A 26 11.26 -8.33 0.69
C ASP A 26 11.52 -8.56 2.18
N LEU A 27 10.49 -8.93 2.93
CA LEU A 27 10.62 -9.23 4.35
C LEU A 27 11.25 -10.61 4.58
N GLN A 28 10.96 -11.61 3.73
CA GLN A 28 11.63 -12.91 3.78
C GLN A 28 13.14 -12.74 3.60
N THR A 29 13.57 -11.97 2.60
CA THR A 29 14.98 -11.72 2.31
C THR A 29 15.69 -11.06 3.50
N GLU A 30 15.09 -10.02 4.08
CA GLU A 30 15.62 -9.34 5.27
C GLU A 30 15.73 -10.29 6.47
N LEU A 31 14.71 -11.12 6.71
CA LEU A 31 14.72 -12.10 7.80
C LEU A 31 15.73 -13.23 7.58
N VAL A 32 15.83 -13.73 6.36
CA VAL A 32 16.81 -14.77 6.00
C VAL A 32 18.23 -14.27 6.23
N ASP A 33 18.51 -13.05 5.78
CA ASP A 33 19.83 -12.42 5.98
C ASP A 33 20.12 -12.22 7.49
N HIS A 34 19.14 -11.73 8.25
CA HIS A 34 19.30 -11.56 9.70
C HIS A 34 19.51 -12.89 10.43
N LEU A 35 18.71 -13.92 10.11
CA LEU A 35 18.87 -15.26 10.71
C LEU A 35 20.18 -15.90 10.32
N ALA A 36 20.61 -15.76 9.06
CA ALA A 36 21.89 -16.27 8.58
C ALA A 36 23.05 -15.70 9.38
N ASN A 37 23.11 -14.36 9.48
CA ASN A 37 24.14 -13.66 10.25
C ASN A 37 24.11 -14.03 11.74
N ALA A 38 22.92 -14.16 12.33
CA ALA A 38 22.78 -14.54 13.74
C ALA A 38 23.25 -15.96 14.01
N ILE A 39 22.95 -16.90 13.13
CA ILE A 39 23.40 -18.31 13.21
C ILE A 39 24.90 -18.39 13.03
N GLU A 40 25.50 -17.71 12.06
CA GLU A 40 26.95 -17.66 11.87
C GLU A 40 27.66 -17.09 13.09
N THR A 41 27.14 -16.01 13.66
CA THR A 41 27.65 -15.41 14.90
C THR A 41 27.58 -16.41 16.07
N ARG A 42 26.49 -17.17 16.20
CA ARG A 42 26.35 -18.18 17.24
C ARG A 42 27.36 -19.32 17.07
N TRP A 43 27.66 -19.73 15.85
CA TRP A 43 28.66 -20.76 15.60
C TRP A 43 30.09 -20.37 15.96
N ILE A 44 30.38 -19.07 16.11
CA ILE A 44 31.68 -18.62 16.63
C ILE A 44 31.81 -19.01 18.12
N THR A 45 30.72 -18.90 18.89
CA THR A 45 30.69 -19.21 20.32
C THR A 45 30.39 -20.70 20.60
N GLU A 46 29.58 -21.32 19.77
CA GLU A 46 29.11 -22.69 19.89
C GLU A 46 29.35 -23.48 18.58
N PRO A 47 30.62 -23.86 18.23
CA PRO A 47 30.94 -24.42 16.90
C PRO A 47 30.26 -25.77 16.60
N ASN A 48 29.94 -26.55 17.64
CA ASN A 48 29.34 -27.88 17.53
C ASN A 48 27.80 -27.82 17.42
N LEU A 49 27.17 -26.63 17.52
CA LEU A 49 25.73 -26.51 17.45
C LEU A 49 25.23 -26.85 16.04
N SER A 50 24.16 -27.64 15.96
CA SER A 50 23.52 -27.94 14.68
C SER A 50 22.86 -26.71 14.06
N PHE A 51 22.65 -26.73 12.75
CA PHE A 51 21.93 -25.63 12.08
C PHE A 51 20.50 -25.48 12.62
N GLU A 52 19.82 -26.58 12.85
CA GLU A 52 18.42 -26.58 13.31
C GLU A 52 18.29 -26.04 14.73
N ASP A 53 19.20 -26.44 15.63
CA ASP A 53 19.22 -25.92 17.00
C ASP A 53 19.56 -24.43 17.06
N ALA A 54 20.53 -24.00 16.23
CA ALA A 54 20.87 -22.58 16.10
C ALA A 54 19.70 -21.76 15.57
N LEU A 55 19.02 -22.24 14.52
CA LEU A 55 17.83 -21.60 13.96
C LEU A 55 16.70 -21.50 15.00
N ASN A 56 16.41 -22.58 15.71
CA ASN A 56 15.37 -22.59 16.74
C ASN A 56 15.71 -21.65 17.90
N ALA A 57 16.98 -21.58 18.31
CA ALA A 57 17.43 -20.67 19.35
C ALA A 57 17.29 -19.21 18.94
N GLU A 58 17.65 -18.86 17.68
CA GLU A 58 17.49 -17.51 17.16
C GLU A 58 16.00 -17.15 16.96
N PHE A 59 15.18 -18.09 16.47
CA PHE A 59 13.76 -17.87 16.31
C PHE A 59 13.04 -17.61 17.64
N LYS A 60 13.42 -18.31 18.72
CA LYS A 60 12.84 -18.09 20.07
C LYS A 60 13.01 -16.65 20.56
N LYS A 61 14.01 -15.89 20.08
CA LYS A 61 14.21 -14.48 20.44
C LYS A 61 13.10 -13.57 19.93
N PHE A 62 12.34 -13.98 18.88
CA PHE A 62 11.17 -13.24 18.38
C PHE A 62 9.92 -13.40 19.25
N GLY A 63 10.00 -14.19 20.32
CA GLY A 63 8.92 -14.36 21.29
C GLY A 63 7.77 -15.25 20.80
N ILE A 64 6.65 -15.19 21.51
CA ILE A 64 5.48 -16.09 21.30
C ILE A 64 4.84 -15.87 19.93
N PHE A 65 4.83 -14.64 19.44
CA PHE A 65 4.21 -14.26 18.15
C PHE A 65 5.16 -14.46 16.94
N GLY A 66 6.42 -14.88 17.17
CA GLY A 66 7.40 -15.09 16.12
C GLY A 66 7.57 -13.86 15.25
N PHE A 67 7.49 -14.02 13.91
CA PHE A 67 7.67 -12.92 12.96
C PHE A 67 6.44 -12.01 12.79
N THR A 68 5.28 -12.35 13.37
CA THR A 68 4.03 -11.60 13.15
C THR A 68 4.16 -10.13 13.56
N GLU A 69 4.78 -9.87 14.71
CA GLU A 69 4.99 -8.49 15.19
C GLU A 69 5.89 -7.68 14.25
N LEU A 70 6.92 -8.32 13.68
CA LEU A 70 7.79 -7.68 12.70
C LEU A 70 7.04 -7.37 11.40
N VAL A 71 6.21 -8.31 10.90
CA VAL A 71 5.35 -8.11 9.74
C VAL A 71 4.43 -6.94 9.94
N GLU A 72 3.76 -6.84 11.09
CA GLU A 72 2.86 -5.73 11.42
C GLU A 72 3.59 -4.39 11.48
N ARG A 73 4.73 -4.33 12.14
CA ARG A 73 5.56 -3.10 12.22
C ARG A 73 5.98 -2.64 10.81
N ARG A 74 6.37 -3.56 9.94
CA ARG A 74 6.74 -3.25 8.56
C ARG A 74 5.53 -2.77 7.74
N GLN A 75 4.37 -3.39 7.90
CA GLN A 75 3.14 -2.93 7.26
C GLN A 75 2.80 -1.51 7.68
N LEU A 76 2.85 -1.20 8.98
CA LEU A 76 2.60 0.16 9.48
C LEU A 76 3.58 1.19 8.91
N ALA A 77 4.86 0.83 8.82
CA ALA A 77 5.89 1.69 8.21
C ALA A 77 5.60 1.94 6.71
N MET A 78 5.18 0.90 5.96
CA MET A 78 4.81 1.02 4.56
C MET A 78 3.55 1.87 4.37
N HIS A 79 2.55 1.75 5.25
CA HIS A 79 1.35 2.60 5.27
C HIS A 79 1.72 4.08 5.48
N LYS A 80 2.65 4.37 6.40
CA LYS A 80 3.15 5.73 6.64
C LYS A 80 3.88 6.29 5.41
N ARG A 81 4.73 5.46 4.78
CA ARG A 81 5.43 5.83 3.54
C ARG A 81 4.45 6.12 2.41
N TYR A 82 3.45 5.27 2.20
CA TYR A 82 2.43 5.44 1.17
C TYR A 82 1.62 6.72 1.38
N ARG A 83 1.18 7.01 2.62
CA ARG A 83 0.50 8.28 2.93
C ARG A 83 1.37 9.50 2.62
N LYS A 84 2.68 9.42 2.90
CA LYS A 84 3.62 10.51 2.58
C LYS A 84 3.73 10.73 1.06
N ILE A 85 3.69 9.67 0.27
CA ILE A 85 3.68 9.75 -1.20
C ILE A 85 2.39 10.42 -1.69
N ILE A 86 1.22 9.98 -1.21
CA ILE A 86 -0.07 10.60 -1.55
C ILE A 86 -0.04 12.09 -1.22
N TRP A 87 0.41 12.45 -0.02
CA TRP A 87 0.49 13.83 0.42
C TRP A 87 1.45 14.67 -0.42
N GLY A 88 2.56 14.08 -0.87
CA GLY A 88 3.48 14.71 -1.82
C GLY A 88 2.78 15.10 -3.12
N TYR A 89 2.08 14.14 -3.74
CA TYR A 89 1.30 14.42 -4.96
C TYR A 89 0.14 15.40 -4.70
N ALA A 90 -0.57 15.28 -3.58
CA ALA A 90 -1.66 16.20 -3.24
C ALA A 90 -1.17 17.66 -3.14
N LYS A 91 0.00 17.89 -2.53
CA LYS A 91 0.63 19.21 -2.48
C LYS A 91 0.91 19.80 -3.87
N ASP A 92 1.25 18.99 -4.85
CA ASP A 92 1.48 19.45 -6.21
C ASP A 92 0.20 19.97 -6.89
N PHE A 93 -0.97 19.45 -6.47
CA PHE A 93 -2.27 19.97 -6.92
C PHE A 93 -2.68 21.26 -6.20
N LEU A 94 -2.08 21.56 -5.03
CA LEU A 94 -2.29 22.82 -4.32
C LEU A 94 -1.37 23.95 -4.81
N ARG A 95 -0.50 23.69 -5.79
CA ARG A 95 0.35 24.70 -6.43
C ARG A 95 -0.30 25.26 -7.70
N LEU A 96 0.04 26.49 -8.05
CA LEU A 96 -0.35 27.08 -9.33
C LEU A 96 0.29 26.31 -10.51
N PRO A 97 -0.43 26.07 -11.63
CA PRO A 97 -1.82 26.50 -11.92
C PRO A 97 -2.89 25.48 -11.43
N LYS A 98 -2.51 24.31 -10.90
CA LYS A 98 -3.43 23.21 -10.60
C LYS A 98 -4.44 23.54 -9.51
N ILE A 99 -4.12 24.42 -8.56
CA ILE A 99 -5.05 24.87 -7.52
C ILE A 99 -6.28 25.56 -8.11
N LEU A 100 -6.13 26.28 -9.23
CA LEU A 100 -7.25 26.92 -9.91
C LEU A 100 -8.26 25.88 -10.42
N ILE A 101 -7.77 24.74 -10.93
CA ILE A 101 -8.63 23.62 -11.37
C ILE A 101 -9.39 23.04 -10.17
N CYS A 102 -8.71 22.88 -9.03
CA CYS A 102 -9.36 22.41 -7.80
C CYS A 102 -10.43 23.39 -7.32
N LEU A 103 -10.15 24.69 -7.32
CA LEU A 103 -11.11 25.72 -6.93
C LEU A 103 -12.32 25.76 -7.87
N MET A 104 -12.11 25.74 -9.19
CA MET A 104 -13.18 25.63 -10.17
C MET A 104 -14.02 24.36 -9.92
N GLY A 105 -13.36 23.23 -9.61
CA GLY A 105 -14.06 22.00 -9.25
C GLY A 105 -14.94 22.14 -8.01
N VAL A 106 -14.46 22.85 -6.98
CA VAL A 106 -15.25 23.15 -5.76
C VAL A 106 -16.46 24.01 -6.08
N VAL A 107 -16.28 25.09 -6.88
CA VAL A 107 -17.40 25.95 -7.29
C VAL A 107 -18.43 25.16 -8.11
N ALA A 108 -17.98 24.34 -9.06
CA ALA A 108 -18.86 23.51 -9.86
C ALA A 108 -19.61 22.47 -8.99
N ALA A 109 -18.92 21.82 -8.06
CA ALA A 109 -19.54 20.88 -7.12
C ALA A 109 -20.57 21.57 -6.22
N TYR A 110 -20.28 22.78 -5.73
CA TYR A 110 -21.21 23.56 -4.93
C TYR A 110 -22.48 23.91 -5.72
N GLN A 111 -22.34 24.42 -6.96
CA GLN A 111 -23.46 24.75 -7.82
C GLN A 111 -24.31 23.52 -8.15
N LEU A 112 -23.69 22.39 -8.44
CA LEU A 112 -24.39 21.12 -8.69
C LEU A 112 -25.14 20.63 -7.47
N LEU A 113 -24.54 20.73 -6.28
CA LEU A 113 -25.20 20.37 -5.01
C LEU A 113 -26.42 21.27 -4.71
N ALA A 114 -26.27 22.58 -4.95
CA ALA A 114 -27.30 23.55 -4.66
C ALA A 114 -28.49 23.47 -5.64
N THR A 115 -28.20 23.24 -6.94
CA THR A 115 -29.24 23.33 -7.99
C THR A 115 -29.80 21.97 -8.41
N PHE A 116 -28.93 20.94 -8.49
CA PHE A 116 -29.30 19.63 -9.02
C PHE A 116 -28.76 18.49 -8.14
N PRO A 117 -29.29 18.28 -6.94
CA PRO A 117 -28.76 17.27 -6.02
C PRO A 117 -28.76 15.85 -6.59
N TYR A 118 -29.73 15.50 -7.44
CA TYR A 118 -29.78 14.18 -8.08
C TYR A 118 -28.73 13.98 -9.19
N VAL A 119 -28.38 15.05 -9.92
CA VAL A 119 -27.37 15.00 -10.98
C VAL A 119 -25.99 14.67 -10.37
N LEU A 120 -25.68 15.25 -9.23
CA LEU A 120 -24.43 14.91 -8.53
C LEU A 120 -24.40 13.43 -8.12
N ALA A 121 -25.53 12.84 -7.70
CA ALA A 121 -25.58 11.42 -7.38
C ALA A 121 -25.27 10.54 -8.59
N ILE A 122 -25.79 10.90 -9.75
CA ILE A 122 -25.53 10.19 -11.00
C ILE A 122 -24.04 10.30 -11.36
N PHE A 123 -23.49 11.52 -11.35
CA PHE A 123 -22.05 11.73 -11.59
C PHE A 123 -21.17 10.95 -10.61
N ALA A 124 -21.51 11.00 -9.34
CA ALA A 124 -20.80 10.28 -8.31
C ALA A 124 -20.91 8.76 -8.52
N GLY A 125 -22.06 8.25 -8.93
CA GLY A 125 -22.23 6.84 -9.30
C GLY A 125 -21.36 6.45 -10.50
N VAL A 126 -21.29 7.28 -11.54
CA VAL A 126 -20.43 7.06 -12.71
C VAL A 126 -18.94 7.06 -12.29
N ILE A 127 -18.51 8.05 -11.51
CA ILE A 127 -17.15 8.13 -10.98
C ILE A 127 -16.81 6.89 -10.15
N PHE A 128 -17.74 6.45 -9.30
CA PHE A 128 -17.58 5.22 -8.52
C PHE A 128 -17.39 3.98 -9.40
N LEU A 129 -18.20 3.83 -10.44
CA LEU A 129 -18.05 2.72 -11.39
C LEU A 129 -16.70 2.74 -12.11
N VAL A 130 -16.22 3.93 -12.51
CA VAL A 130 -14.89 4.10 -13.09
C VAL A 130 -13.80 3.67 -12.09
N PHE A 131 -13.93 4.05 -10.83
CA PHE A 131 -12.97 3.66 -9.79
C PHE A 131 -12.99 2.15 -9.51
N VAL A 132 -14.17 1.55 -9.43
CA VAL A 132 -14.32 0.09 -9.28
C VAL A 132 -13.72 -0.64 -10.47
N GLY A 133 -14.02 -0.22 -11.69
CA GLY A 133 -13.45 -0.79 -12.91
C GLY A 133 -11.92 -0.69 -12.92
N ARG A 134 -11.38 0.48 -12.56
CA ARG A 134 -9.93 0.69 -12.46
C ARG A 134 -9.29 -0.19 -11.39
N PHE A 135 -9.93 -0.31 -10.23
CA PHE A 135 -9.48 -1.20 -9.16
C PHE A 135 -9.43 -2.67 -9.60
N ILE A 136 -10.44 -3.15 -10.33
CA ILE A 136 -10.45 -4.51 -10.88
C ILE A 136 -9.27 -4.71 -11.84
N VAL A 137 -9.01 -3.74 -12.73
CA VAL A 137 -7.88 -3.80 -13.67
C VAL A 137 -6.54 -3.86 -12.93
N ILE A 138 -6.36 -3.01 -11.92
CA ILE A 138 -5.17 -2.97 -11.07
C ILE A 138 -4.97 -4.31 -10.36
N ASN A 139 -6.01 -4.86 -9.73
CA ASN A 139 -5.94 -6.16 -9.05
C ASN A 139 -5.62 -7.32 -10.01
N ARG A 140 -6.17 -7.29 -11.23
CA ARG A 140 -5.81 -8.29 -12.25
C ARG A 140 -4.35 -8.20 -12.66
N ARG A 141 -3.80 -6.98 -12.81
CA ARG A 141 -2.37 -6.77 -13.08
C ARG A 141 -1.49 -7.31 -11.94
N LEU A 142 -1.84 -7.00 -10.69
CA LEU A 142 -1.10 -7.49 -9.52
C LEU A 142 -1.10 -9.02 -9.45
N LYS A 143 -2.26 -9.66 -9.68
CA LYS A 143 -2.35 -11.12 -9.73
C LYS A 143 -1.51 -11.73 -10.86
N LYS A 144 -1.45 -11.08 -12.03
CA LYS A 144 -0.60 -11.54 -13.14
C LYS A 144 0.89 -11.43 -12.80
N LEU A 145 1.33 -10.31 -12.22
CA LEU A 145 2.71 -10.12 -11.78
C LEU A 145 3.11 -11.15 -10.72
N LYS A 146 2.25 -11.37 -9.71
CA LYS A 146 2.48 -12.41 -8.70
C LYS A 146 2.60 -13.81 -9.30
N LYS A 147 1.80 -14.14 -10.33
CA LYS A 147 1.89 -15.43 -11.00
C LYS A 147 3.17 -15.57 -11.85
N ALA A 148 3.62 -14.48 -12.46
CA ALA A 148 4.81 -14.49 -13.32
C ALA A 148 6.12 -14.57 -12.51
N THR A 149 6.21 -13.85 -11.40
CA THR A 149 7.43 -13.76 -10.59
C THR A 149 7.45 -14.73 -9.41
N GLY A 150 6.31 -15.30 -9.02
CA GLY A 150 6.18 -16.10 -7.79
C GLY A 150 6.38 -15.30 -6.49
N LYS A 151 6.80 -14.04 -6.59
CA LYS A 151 7.19 -13.17 -5.48
C LYS A 151 6.10 -12.15 -5.17
N ARG A 152 5.95 -11.80 -3.90
CA ARG A 152 5.00 -10.80 -3.42
C ARG A 152 5.76 -9.73 -2.63
N TRP A 153 5.74 -8.50 -3.13
CA TRP A 153 6.41 -7.38 -2.50
C TRP A 153 5.44 -6.59 -1.64
N MET A 154 5.81 -6.29 -0.39
CA MET A 154 4.93 -5.62 0.56
C MET A 154 4.54 -4.22 0.08
N PHE A 155 5.49 -3.43 -0.42
CA PHE A 155 5.22 -2.08 -0.88
C PHE A 155 4.37 -2.07 -2.17
N GLN A 156 4.61 -3.01 -3.08
CA GLN A 156 3.79 -3.19 -4.28
C GLN A 156 2.34 -3.52 -3.90
N ASP A 157 2.15 -4.46 -2.98
CA ASP A 157 0.83 -4.84 -2.48
C ASP A 157 0.11 -3.64 -1.84
N ASN A 158 0.83 -2.81 -1.08
CA ASN A 158 0.30 -1.58 -0.49
C ASN A 158 -0.13 -0.55 -1.55
N ILE A 159 0.68 -0.28 -2.58
CA ILE A 159 0.33 0.64 -3.67
C ILE A 159 -1.02 0.25 -4.29
N TYR A 160 -1.23 -1.04 -4.53
CA TYR A 160 -2.41 -1.52 -5.23
C TYR A 160 -3.61 -1.78 -4.31
N ARG A 161 -3.42 -2.14 -3.04
CA ARG A 161 -4.50 -2.35 -2.07
C ARG A 161 -5.10 -1.06 -1.57
N PHE A 162 -4.28 -0.04 -1.29
CA PHE A 162 -4.78 1.27 -0.86
C PHE A 162 -5.61 1.97 -1.93
N ALA A 163 -5.26 1.78 -3.20
CA ALA A 163 -6.08 2.24 -4.29
C ALA A 163 -7.52 1.72 -4.24
N GLY A 164 -7.73 0.53 -3.64
CA GLY A 164 -9.05 -0.08 -3.54
C GLY A 164 -9.86 0.27 -2.29
N SER A 165 -9.20 0.57 -1.18
CA SER A 165 -9.88 0.84 0.08
C SER A 165 -10.69 2.15 0.06
N SER A 166 -10.29 3.10 -0.77
CA SER A 166 -10.98 4.39 -0.91
C SER A 166 -12.38 4.28 -1.52
N ALA A 167 -12.65 3.24 -2.33
CA ALA A 167 -13.97 3.02 -2.93
C ALA A 167 -15.06 2.76 -1.87
N PHE A 168 -14.69 2.24 -0.70
CA PHE A 168 -15.64 1.93 0.39
C PHE A 168 -16.12 3.17 1.16
N PHE A 169 -15.44 4.32 1.06
CA PHE A 169 -15.85 5.55 1.74
C PHE A 169 -16.99 6.30 1.04
N TYR A 170 -17.30 5.94 -0.22
CA TYR A 170 -18.31 6.61 -1.00
C TYR A 170 -19.74 6.48 -0.44
N PRO A 171 -20.23 5.33 0.06
CA PRO A 171 -21.56 5.22 0.65
C PRO A 171 -21.77 6.14 1.85
N GLY A 172 -20.72 6.37 2.68
CA GLY A 172 -20.79 7.30 3.82
C GLY A 172 -21.03 8.76 3.39
N PHE A 173 -20.54 9.14 2.21
CA PHE A 173 -20.77 10.46 1.63
C PHE A 173 -22.22 10.70 1.19
N GLN A 174 -22.92 9.65 0.80
CA GLN A 174 -24.34 9.71 0.44
C GLN A 174 -25.23 9.99 1.64
N PHE A 175 -24.84 9.56 2.86
CA PHE A 175 -25.60 9.79 4.10
C PHE A 175 -25.66 11.27 4.47
N ILE A 176 -24.56 12.02 4.32
CA ILE A 176 -24.52 13.48 4.58
C ILE A 176 -25.48 14.24 3.67
N ARG A 177 -25.84 13.66 2.53
CA ARG A 177 -26.66 14.26 1.51
C ARG A 177 -28.16 14.03 1.72
N TYR A 178 -28.56 12.96 2.39
CA TYR A 178 -30.00 12.65 2.61
C TYR A 178 -30.65 13.64 3.57
N GLU A 179 -29.88 14.25 4.46
CA GLU A 179 -30.36 15.33 5.33
C GLU A 179 -30.24 16.73 4.68
N GLY A 180 -29.61 16.85 3.50
CA GLY A 180 -29.36 18.09 2.77
C GLY A 180 -30.45 18.48 1.79
N GLY A 181 -31.72 18.13 2.05
CA GLY A 181 -32.87 18.61 1.28
C GLY A 181 -33.09 20.14 1.34
N GLU A 182 -34.14 20.64 0.74
CA GLU A 182 -34.51 22.06 0.77
C GLU A 182 -34.39 22.64 2.17
N GLY A 183 -33.36 23.48 2.40
CA GLY A 183 -33.06 24.07 3.72
C GLY A 183 -31.64 23.84 4.24
N SER A 184 -30.78 23.14 3.48
CA SER A 184 -29.38 22.93 3.90
C SER A 184 -28.61 24.23 4.01
N SER A 185 -27.92 24.43 5.12
CA SER A 185 -27.04 25.58 5.33
C SER A 185 -26.02 25.73 4.18
N PRO A 186 -25.81 26.94 3.62
CA PRO A 186 -24.78 27.18 2.60
C PRO A 186 -23.38 26.74 3.02
N ILE A 187 -23.08 26.80 4.32
CA ILE A 187 -21.82 26.34 4.89
C ILE A 187 -21.67 24.81 4.74
N LEU A 188 -22.73 24.07 4.99
CA LEU A 188 -22.77 22.60 4.87
C LEU A 188 -22.58 22.17 3.42
N LEU A 189 -23.22 22.86 2.48
CA LEU A 189 -23.06 22.65 1.03
C LEU A 189 -21.63 22.96 0.58
N ALA A 190 -21.01 24.05 1.07
CA ALA A 190 -19.64 24.40 0.75
C ALA A 190 -18.65 23.35 1.30
N LEU A 191 -18.87 22.89 2.54
CA LEU A 191 -18.05 21.82 3.13
C LEU A 191 -18.18 20.53 2.32
N ALA A 192 -19.39 20.13 1.94
CA ALA A 192 -19.65 18.96 1.12
C ALA A 192 -18.95 19.04 -0.25
N ALA A 193 -18.98 20.23 -0.89
CA ALA A 193 -18.30 20.47 -2.16
C ALA A 193 -16.78 20.30 -2.03
N VAL A 194 -16.16 20.90 -1.00
CA VAL A 194 -14.72 20.76 -0.72
C VAL A 194 -14.35 19.32 -0.48
N LEU A 195 -15.11 18.60 0.35
CA LEU A 195 -14.87 17.18 0.64
C LEU A 195 -15.03 16.30 -0.60
N THR A 196 -15.99 16.60 -1.48
CA THR A 196 -16.19 15.88 -2.75
C THR A 196 -14.97 16.01 -3.65
N VAL A 197 -14.46 17.23 -3.82
CA VAL A 197 -13.27 17.49 -4.67
C VAL A 197 -12.02 16.86 -4.03
N ALA A 198 -11.84 16.99 -2.72
CA ALA A 198 -10.71 16.39 -2.00
C ALA A 198 -10.73 14.86 -2.14
N PHE A 199 -11.90 14.24 -2.03
CA PHE A 199 -12.08 12.81 -2.22
C PHE A 199 -11.81 12.36 -3.67
N ALA A 200 -12.31 13.10 -4.65
CA ALA A 200 -12.04 12.85 -6.07
C ALA A 200 -10.53 12.94 -6.37
N LEU A 201 -9.87 13.97 -5.84
CA LEU A 201 -8.42 14.16 -5.97
C LEU A 201 -7.63 13.02 -5.32
N TYR A 202 -8.01 12.62 -4.10
CA TYR A 202 -7.39 11.48 -3.42
C TYR A 202 -7.48 10.20 -4.27
N ASN A 203 -8.67 9.88 -4.79
CA ASN A 203 -8.88 8.71 -5.63
C ASN A 203 -8.14 8.80 -6.97
N TYR A 204 -8.09 9.98 -7.58
CA TYR A 204 -7.31 10.19 -8.79
C TYR A 204 -5.83 9.90 -8.55
N ILE A 205 -5.26 10.42 -7.48
CA ILE A 205 -3.85 10.17 -7.12
C ILE A 205 -3.64 8.68 -6.84
N ALA A 206 -4.47 8.06 -6.02
CA ALA A 206 -4.32 6.67 -5.58
C ALA A 206 -4.52 5.64 -6.71
N LEU A 207 -5.45 5.89 -7.64
CA LEU A 207 -5.83 4.94 -8.69
C LEU A 207 -5.13 5.17 -10.03
N PHE A 208 -4.69 6.39 -10.30
CA PHE A 208 -4.11 6.72 -11.60
C PHE A 208 -2.65 7.18 -11.48
N VAL A 209 -2.34 8.14 -10.60
CA VAL A 209 -1.00 8.74 -10.53
C VAL A 209 0.01 7.76 -9.92
N ILE A 210 -0.27 7.23 -8.73
CA ILE A 210 0.67 6.33 -8.03
C ILE A 210 0.87 5.01 -8.77
N PRO A 211 -0.18 4.29 -9.26
CA PRO A 211 0.03 3.06 -10.03
C PRO A 211 0.74 3.26 -11.36
N ALA A 212 0.59 4.44 -12.00
CA ALA A 212 1.33 4.77 -13.22
C ALA A 212 2.85 4.90 -12.96
N ARG A 213 3.23 5.33 -11.76
CA ARG A 213 4.63 5.47 -11.31
C ARG A 213 5.05 4.40 -10.31
N ALA A 214 4.32 3.28 -10.26
CA ALA A 214 4.58 2.21 -9.29
C ALA A 214 6.00 1.66 -9.43
N GLN A 215 6.50 1.52 -10.66
CA GLN A 215 7.85 1.04 -10.92
C GLN A 215 8.91 1.99 -10.35
N GLU A 216 8.81 3.30 -10.60
CA GLU A 216 9.71 4.31 -10.03
C GLU A 216 9.75 4.25 -8.50
N HIS A 217 8.57 4.09 -7.88
CA HIS A 217 8.47 3.96 -6.43
C HIS A 217 9.04 2.64 -5.88
N MET A 218 8.91 1.54 -6.65
CA MET A 218 9.48 0.24 -6.31
C MET A 218 11.01 0.27 -6.41
N GLU A 219 11.57 0.79 -7.50
CA GLU A 219 13.01 0.92 -7.69
C GLU A 219 13.66 1.83 -6.64
N ALA A 220 12.97 2.91 -6.24
CA ALA A 220 13.41 3.79 -5.16
C ALA A 220 13.28 3.17 -3.76
N ALA A 221 12.43 2.14 -3.61
CA ALA A 221 12.25 1.45 -2.34
C ALA A 221 13.16 0.24 -2.18
N TYR A 222 13.40 -0.47 -3.29
CA TYR A 222 14.13 -1.74 -3.36
C TYR A 222 15.08 -1.71 -4.55
N PRO A 223 16.38 -1.41 -4.35
CA PRO A 223 17.37 -1.44 -5.44
C PRO A 223 17.44 -2.81 -6.14
N GLU A 224 17.23 -3.90 -5.39
CA GLU A 224 17.24 -5.29 -5.88
C GLU A 224 16.10 -5.57 -6.87
N TYR A 225 14.96 -4.86 -6.74
CA TYR A 225 13.81 -5.00 -7.64
C TYR A 225 14.17 -4.76 -9.10
N LYS A 226 15.09 -3.82 -9.35
CA LYS A 226 15.57 -3.50 -10.70
C LYS A 226 16.36 -4.65 -11.31
N MET A 227 17.17 -5.35 -10.51
CA MET A 227 17.99 -6.49 -10.99
C MET A 227 17.11 -7.69 -11.31
N GLU A 228 16.06 -7.94 -10.54
CA GLU A 228 15.16 -9.06 -10.76
C GLU A 228 14.22 -8.88 -11.97
N MET A 229 13.84 -7.65 -12.30
CA MET A 229 13.00 -7.38 -13.47
C MET A 229 13.79 -7.35 -14.77
N ALA A 230 15.13 -7.36 -14.70
CA ALA A 230 16.04 -7.39 -15.86
C ALA A 230 16.51 -8.82 -16.20
N SER A 231 16.28 -9.79 -15.33
CA SER A 231 16.57 -11.22 -15.52
C SER A 231 15.37 -11.98 -16.08
#